data_6d7070c5a4196d6373adc286ac02d73e
#
_entry.id   6d7070c5a4196d6373adc286ac02d73e
#
_cell.length_a   1.000
_cell.length_b   1.000
_cell.length_c   1.000
_cell.angle_alpha   90.00
_cell.angle_beta   90.00
_cell.angle_gamma   90.00
#
_symmetry.space_group_name_H-M   'P 1'
#
loop_
_entity.id
_entity.type
_entity.pdbx_description
1 polymer ?
#
loop_
_entity_poly.entity_id
_entity_poly.type
_entity_poly.pdbx_seq_one_letter_code
_entity_poly.pdbx_strand_id
1 'polypeptide(L)'
;LDKMKEDYISDFKEEVSDFKTYLSRYENKKDTITKTCDYKYDRTKALNYAKKYVTNRNSKWSNFSEYGGNCQNFASQVVYNGGVPMDLQGDAIWKYYGNDLDETKSKNGRSTSWTGVTFFYDYAKANKGYGLCAEVDINPFYAEAGDIGQVGYNNNYRHTVVIIGNIKDNNGKITDLLINSNSLNLENYPLSGYVY
;
A
#
# COMPACT_ATOMS: atom_id res chain seq x y z
N LEU A 1 -16.31 29.07 -11.01
CA LEU A 1 -14.90 28.71 -10.67
C LEU A 1 -14.65 28.85 -9.18
N ASP A 2 -15.06 29.97 -8.56
CA ASP A 2 -14.81 30.24 -7.15
C ASP A 2 -15.59 29.32 -6.22
N LYS A 3 -16.85 29.02 -6.54
CA LYS A 3 -17.65 28.06 -5.78
C LYS A 3 -17.08 26.64 -5.84
N MET A 4 -16.57 26.19 -6.98
CA MET A 4 -15.88 24.89 -7.09
C MET A 4 -14.59 24.83 -6.26
N LYS A 5 -13.87 25.95 -6.11
CA LYS A 5 -12.69 26.01 -5.24
C LYS A 5 -13.07 26.01 -3.77
N GLU A 6 -14.15 26.69 -3.41
CA GLU A 6 -14.66 26.71 -2.02
C GLU A 6 -15.16 25.33 -1.60
N ASP A 7 -15.92 24.64 -2.47
CA ASP A 7 -16.39 23.29 -2.23
C ASP A 7 -15.20 22.32 -2.09
N TYR A 8 -14.19 22.40 -2.97
CA TYR A 8 -12.98 21.59 -2.91
C TYR A 8 -12.19 21.83 -1.61
N ILE A 9 -12.04 23.09 -1.18
CA ILE A 9 -11.34 23.45 0.07
C ILE A 9 -12.14 22.98 1.30
N SER A 10 -13.46 22.97 1.23
CA SER A 10 -14.33 22.50 2.30
C SER A 10 -14.21 20.98 2.46
N ASP A 11 -14.34 20.22 1.37
CA ASP A 11 -14.19 18.78 1.35
C ASP A 11 -12.79 18.38 1.85
N PHE A 12 -11.78 19.09 1.42
CA PHE A 12 -10.39 18.96 1.85
C PHE A 12 -10.21 19.10 3.37
N LYS A 13 -10.82 20.13 3.98
CA LYS A 13 -10.73 20.34 5.44
C LYS A 13 -11.46 19.27 6.24
N GLU A 14 -12.55 18.75 5.71
CA GLU A 14 -13.31 17.66 6.35
C GLU A 14 -12.51 16.36 6.31
N GLU A 15 -11.92 15.99 5.18
CA GLU A 15 -11.03 14.83 5.06
C GLU A 15 -9.82 14.92 6.00
N VAL A 16 -9.22 16.13 6.18
CA VAL A 16 -8.15 16.38 7.17
C VAL A 16 -8.59 16.05 8.58
N SER A 17 -9.75 16.54 8.96
CA SER A 17 -10.31 16.32 10.28
C SER A 17 -10.55 14.83 10.51
N ASP A 18 -11.07 14.14 9.50
CA ASP A 18 -11.36 12.72 9.56
C ASP A 18 -10.10 11.87 9.66
N PHE A 19 -9.05 12.21 8.92
CA PHE A 19 -7.77 11.51 9.02
C PHE A 19 -7.13 11.68 10.40
N LYS A 20 -7.09 12.90 10.95
CA LYS A 20 -6.60 13.15 12.31
C LYS A 20 -7.41 12.41 13.36
N THR A 21 -8.73 12.38 13.20
CA THR A 21 -9.64 11.64 14.06
C THR A 21 -9.39 10.13 13.94
N TYR A 22 -9.20 9.62 12.73
CA TYR A 22 -8.85 8.23 12.49
C TYR A 22 -7.54 7.87 13.18
N LEU A 23 -6.47 8.62 12.97
CA LEU A 23 -5.18 8.39 13.61
C LEU A 23 -5.30 8.40 15.14
N SER A 24 -6.05 9.34 15.72
CA SER A 24 -6.21 9.44 17.17
C SER A 24 -6.89 8.21 17.80
N ARG A 25 -7.76 7.52 17.06
CA ARG A 25 -8.41 6.27 17.52
C ARG A 25 -7.42 5.12 17.68
N TYR A 26 -6.34 5.13 16.92
CA TYR A 26 -5.34 4.07 16.92
C TYR A 26 -4.13 4.37 17.82
N GLU A 27 -3.96 5.60 18.28
CA GLU A 27 -2.76 6.06 18.99
C GLU A 27 -2.41 5.21 20.24
N ASN A 28 -3.41 4.66 20.91
CA ASN A 28 -3.24 3.85 22.11
C ASN A 28 -3.49 2.34 21.89
N LYS A 29 -3.77 1.92 20.65
CA LYS A 29 -4.02 0.52 20.34
C LYS A 29 -2.70 -0.21 20.17
N LYS A 30 -2.47 -1.25 20.94
CA LYS A 30 -1.36 -2.20 20.73
C LYS A 30 -1.88 -3.37 19.90
N ASP A 31 -1.27 -3.56 18.74
CA ASP A 31 -1.55 -4.71 17.90
C ASP A 31 -0.62 -5.86 18.25
N THR A 32 -1.14 -7.07 18.19
CA THR A 32 -0.34 -8.30 18.39
C THR A 32 -0.07 -8.90 17.02
N ILE A 33 1.20 -9.09 16.69
CA ILE A 33 1.60 -9.81 15.49
C ILE A 33 1.35 -11.29 15.75
N THR A 34 0.51 -11.90 14.92
CA THR A 34 0.03 -13.29 15.09
C THR A 34 0.50 -14.23 14.00
N LYS A 35 0.93 -13.71 12.83
CA LYS A 35 1.37 -14.53 11.69
C LYS A 35 2.84 -14.87 11.77
N THR A 36 3.16 -16.13 11.44
CA THR A 36 4.55 -16.60 11.28
C THR A 36 4.85 -16.76 9.81
N CYS A 37 5.91 -16.13 9.33
CA CYS A 37 6.27 -16.10 7.91
C CYS A 37 7.37 -17.12 7.60
N ASP A 38 7.27 -17.80 6.46
CA ASP A 38 8.24 -18.79 5.97
C ASP A 38 9.45 -18.14 5.29
N TYR A 39 9.50 -16.80 5.23
CA TYR A 39 10.56 -16.03 4.62
C TYR A 39 10.86 -14.76 5.42
N LYS A 40 12.03 -14.19 5.18
CA LYS A 40 12.42 -12.90 5.75
C LYS A 40 12.13 -11.79 4.74
N TYR A 41 11.24 -10.87 5.08
CA TYR A 41 11.02 -9.66 4.30
C TYR A 41 12.20 -8.69 4.44
N ASP A 42 12.87 -8.40 3.33
CA ASP A 42 14.00 -7.47 3.26
C ASP A 42 13.48 -6.05 2.96
N ARG A 43 13.23 -5.31 4.02
CA ARG A 43 12.76 -3.91 3.94
C ARG A 43 13.72 -3.02 3.17
N THR A 44 15.02 -3.25 3.27
CA THR A 44 16.02 -2.45 2.53
C THR A 44 15.88 -2.64 1.02
N LYS A 45 15.71 -3.87 0.55
CA LYS A 45 15.47 -4.13 -0.87
C LYS A 45 14.14 -3.54 -1.34
N ALA A 46 13.09 -3.68 -0.55
CA ALA A 46 11.78 -3.11 -0.84
C ALA A 46 11.85 -1.58 -0.98
N LEU A 47 12.48 -0.90 -0.04
CA LEU A 47 12.65 0.55 -0.06
C LEU A 47 13.53 1.05 -1.22
N ASN A 48 14.62 0.35 -1.51
CA ASN A 48 15.47 0.67 -2.67
C ASN A 48 14.69 0.55 -3.97
N TYR A 49 13.84 -0.47 -4.09
CA TYR A 49 12.96 -0.62 -5.23
C TYR A 49 11.92 0.51 -5.29
N ALA A 50 11.26 0.81 -4.19
CA ALA A 50 10.27 1.86 -4.10
C ALA A 50 10.86 3.22 -4.50
N LYS A 51 12.01 3.58 -3.96
CA LYS A 51 12.71 4.82 -4.28
C LYS A 51 13.11 4.90 -5.76
N LYS A 52 13.61 3.80 -6.33
CA LYS A 52 14.07 3.78 -7.73
C LYS A 52 12.94 3.95 -8.74
N TYR A 53 11.76 3.42 -8.43
CA TYR A 53 10.68 3.26 -9.41
C TYR A 53 9.39 4.03 -9.07
N VAL A 54 9.39 4.89 -8.06
CA VAL A 54 8.21 5.70 -7.72
C VAL A 54 7.82 6.65 -8.84
N THR A 55 8.77 7.34 -9.43
CA THR A 55 8.56 8.29 -10.54
C THR A 55 8.85 7.66 -11.90
N ASN A 56 9.69 6.63 -11.93
CA ASN A 56 10.05 5.89 -13.13
C ASN A 56 9.35 4.53 -13.12
N ARG A 57 8.83 4.09 -14.25
CA ARG A 57 8.23 2.76 -14.37
C ARG A 57 9.31 1.73 -14.69
N ASN A 58 9.30 0.61 -13.98
CA ASN A 58 10.18 -0.50 -14.32
C ASN A 58 9.59 -1.25 -15.52
N SER A 59 10.28 -1.21 -16.67
CA SER A 59 9.84 -1.82 -17.93
C SER A 59 9.66 -3.34 -17.88
N LYS A 60 10.11 -3.98 -16.81
CA LYS A 60 9.89 -5.41 -16.56
C LYS A 60 8.42 -5.73 -16.26
N TRP A 61 7.65 -4.73 -15.86
CA TRP A 61 6.26 -4.83 -15.43
C TRP A 61 5.40 -3.90 -16.28
N SER A 62 4.18 -4.32 -16.57
CA SER A 62 3.26 -3.43 -17.26
C SER A 62 2.87 -2.23 -16.42
N ASN A 63 2.61 -1.14 -17.10
CA ASN A 63 2.07 0.06 -16.50
C ASN A 63 0.54 0.09 -16.69
N PHE A 64 -0.19 0.15 -15.58
CA PHE A 64 -1.65 0.18 -15.56
C PHE A 64 -2.21 1.59 -15.31
N SER A 65 -1.40 2.64 -15.43
CA SER A 65 -1.85 4.03 -15.16
C SER A 65 -3.05 4.45 -16.01
N GLU A 66 -3.16 3.95 -17.24
CA GLU A 66 -4.28 4.23 -18.15
C GLU A 66 -5.51 3.35 -17.90
N TYR A 67 -5.40 2.34 -17.03
CA TYR A 67 -6.44 1.34 -16.75
C TYR A 67 -6.96 1.42 -15.31
N GLY A 68 -7.06 2.62 -14.75
CA GLY A 68 -7.56 2.83 -13.40
C GLY A 68 -6.50 2.99 -12.33
N GLY A 69 -5.22 3.00 -12.69
CA GLY A 69 -4.12 3.30 -11.80
C GLY A 69 -3.09 2.19 -11.64
N ASN A 70 -1.87 2.57 -11.27
CA ASN A 70 -0.72 1.69 -11.13
C ASN A 70 -0.29 1.48 -9.66
N CYS A 71 -1.03 2.02 -8.71
CA CYS A 71 -0.64 2.09 -7.30
C CYS A 71 -0.44 0.70 -6.69
N GLN A 72 -1.42 -0.19 -6.85
CA GLN A 72 -1.34 -1.53 -6.29
C GLN A 72 -0.31 -2.39 -7.04
N ASN A 73 -0.22 -2.28 -8.36
CA ASN A 73 0.82 -2.95 -9.14
C ASN A 73 2.23 -2.55 -8.66
N PHE A 74 2.45 -1.27 -8.40
CA PHE A 74 3.71 -0.79 -7.85
C PHE A 74 4.00 -1.33 -6.45
N ALA A 75 3.01 -1.30 -5.56
CA ALA A 75 3.14 -1.85 -4.22
C ALA A 75 3.46 -3.36 -4.24
N SER A 76 2.80 -4.12 -5.11
CA SER A 76 3.10 -5.55 -5.32
C SER A 76 4.53 -5.77 -5.80
N GLN A 77 5.03 -4.93 -6.70
CA GLN A 77 6.43 -4.99 -7.13
C GLN A 77 7.42 -4.71 -5.99
N VAL A 78 7.11 -3.73 -5.12
CA VAL A 78 7.92 -3.42 -3.94
C VAL A 78 8.00 -4.61 -2.99
N VAL A 79 6.85 -5.19 -2.68
CA VAL A 79 6.74 -6.38 -1.80
C VAL A 79 7.51 -7.57 -2.38
N TYR A 80 7.32 -7.85 -3.67
CA TYR A 80 8.04 -8.92 -4.38
C TYR A 80 9.57 -8.72 -4.36
N ASN A 81 10.03 -7.49 -4.58
CA ASN A 81 11.46 -7.18 -4.54
C ASN A 81 12.03 -7.19 -3.10
N GLY A 82 11.18 -7.07 -2.09
CA GLY A 82 11.51 -7.33 -0.69
C GLY A 82 11.67 -8.82 -0.35
N GLY A 83 11.50 -9.71 -1.33
CA GLY A 83 11.72 -11.16 -1.16
C GLY A 83 10.47 -11.98 -0.90
N VAL A 84 9.28 -11.39 -0.95
CA VAL A 84 8.02 -12.14 -0.85
C VAL A 84 7.80 -12.95 -2.12
N PRO A 85 7.66 -14.27 -2.04
CA PRO A 85 7.42 -15.09 -3.21
C PRO A 85 6.01 -14.89 -3.76
N MET A 86 5.84 -15.00 -5.08
CA MET A 86 4.52 -15.08 -5.69
C MET A 86 3.81 -16.35 -5.20
N ASP A 87 2.54 -16.21 -4.85
CA ASP A 87 1.73 -17.29 -4.30
C ASP A 87 0.80 -17.89 -5.35
N LEU A 88 1.01 -19.18 -5.58
CA LEU A 88 0.19 -20.03 -6.45
C LEU A 88 -0.43 -21.20 -5.68
N GLN A 89 -0.32 -21.24 -4.35
CA GLN A 89 -0.62 -22.45 -3.57
C GLN A 89 -1.97 -22.39 -2.85
N GLY A 90 -2.33 -21.24 -2.28
CA GLY A 90 -3.53 -21.03 -1.48
C GLY A 90 -4.83 -21.04 -2.29
N ASP A 91 -5.95 -20.79 -1.61
CA ASP A 91 -7.24 -20.56 -2.25
C ASP A 91 -7.29 -19.18 -2.92
N ALA A 92 -6.56 -18.22 -2.36
CA ALA A 92 -6.28 -16.92 -2.94
C ALA A 92 -4.83 -16.90 -3.45
N ILE A 93 -4.62 -16.33 -4.63
CA ILE A 93 -3.31 -16.27 -5.28
C ILE A 93 -2.83 -14.83 -5.41
N TRP A 94 -1.49 -14.66 -5.46
CA TRP A 94 -0.86 -13.35 -5.68
C TRP A 94 0.34 -13.53 -6.60
N LYS A 95 0.16 -13.16 -7.87
CA LYS A 95 1.14 -13.46 -8.92
C LYS A 95 1.16 -12.44 -10.05
N TYR A 96 2.28 -12.42 -10.79
CA TYR A 96 2.43 -11.72 -12.04
C TYR A 96 3.42 -12.46 -12.97
N TYR A 97 2.91 -13.05 -14.03
CA TYR A 97 3.67 -13.69 -15.11
C TYR A 97 3.30 -13.14 -16.50
N GLY A 98 2.46 -12.12 -16.55
CA GLY A 98 1.99 -11.48 -17.79
C GLY A 98 0.83 -10.52 -17.50
N ASN A 99 0.36 -9.83 -18.54
CA ASN A 99 -0.63 -8.76 -18.41
C ASN A 99 -2.06 -9.23 -18.29
N ASP A 100 -2.37 -10.37 -18.88
CA ASP A 100 -3.73 -10.89 -18.90
C ASP A 100 -4.14 -11.33 -17.50
N LEU A 101 -5.41 -11.17 -17.18
CA LEU A 101 -5.96 -11.71 -15.95
C LEU A 101 -5.98 -13.24 -16.00
N ASP A 102 -5.40 -13.85 -14.99
CA ASP A 102 -5.40 -15.30 -14.81
C ASP A 102 -5.46 -15.62 -13.31
N GLU A 103 -6.63 -16.06 -12.86
CA GLU A 103 -6.88 -16.48 -11.46
C GLU A 103 -6.59 -17.97 -11.24
N THR A 104 -5.96 -18.65 -12.18
CA THR A 104 -5.50 -20.02 -11.99
C THR A 104 -4.15 -20.08 -11.29
N LYS A 105 -3.78 -21.24 -10.77
CA LYS A 105 -2.46 -21.47 -10.15
C LYS A 105 -1.34 -21.71 -11.18
N SER A 106 -1.57 -21.37 -12.44
CA SER A 106 -0.58 -21.46 -13.49
C SER A 106 0.43 -20.32 -13.44
N LYS A 107 1.60 -20.50 -14.02
CA LYS A 107 2.61 -19.44 -14.20
C LYS A 107 2.33 -18.61 -15.45
N ASN A 108 1.08 -18.18 -15.62
CA ASN A 108 0.63 -17.28 -16.69
C ASN A 108 -0.09 -16.09 -16.09
N GLY A 109 -0.15 -14.97 -16.83
CA GLY A 109 -0.94 -13.81 -16.48
C GLY A 109 -0.67 -13.24 -15.08
N ARG A 110 -1.62 -12.51 -14.57
CA ARG A 110 -1.60 -11.90 -13.22
C ARG A 110 -2.92 -12.13 -12.48
N SER A 111 -2.84 -12.19 -11.17
CA SER A 111 -4.03 -12.20 -10.33
C SER A 111 -4.60 -10.77 -10.14
N THR A 112 -5.89 -10.68 -9.82
CA THR A 112 -6.52 -9.42 -9.40
C THR A 112 -5.87 -8.87 -8.14
N SER A 113 -5.42 -9.72 -7.23
CA SER A 113 -4.72 -9.33 -6.00
C SER A 113 -3.36 -8.63 -6.25
N TRP A 114 -2.73 -8.86 -7.43
CA TRP A 114 -1.51 -8.15 -7.78
C TRP A 114 -1.75 -6.68 -8.17
N THR A 115 -2.88 -6.37 -8.80
CA THR A 115 -3.15 -5.04 -9.38
C THR A 115 -4.34 -4.30 -8.77
N GLY A 116 -5.19 -4.98 -8.01
CA GLY A 116 -6.40 -4.41 -7.42
C GLY A 116 -6.26 -4.16 -5.92
N VAL A 117 -6.58 -2.95 -5.50
CA VAL A 117 -6.40 -2.48 -4.11
C VAL A 117 -7.15 -3.36 -3.11
N THR A 118 -8.47 -3.51 -3.28
CA THR A 118 -9.30 -4.34 -2.39
C THR A 118 -8.91 -5.81 -2.45
N PHE A 119 -8.62 -6.33 -3.65
CA PHE A 119 -8.22 -7.73 -3.84
C PHE A 119 -6.89 -8.06 -3.16
N PHE A 120 -5.96 -7.10 -3.13
CA PHE A 120 -4.71 -7.26 -2.38
C PHE A 120 -4.96 -7.30 -0.87
N TYR A 121 -5.82 -6.43 -0.36
CA TYR A 121 -6.21 -6.45 1.05
C TYR A 121 -6.85 -7.79 1.44
N ASP A 122 -7.82 -8.24 0.65
CA ASP A 122 -8.52 -9.51 0.90
C ASP A 122 -7.55 -10.69 0.88
N TYR A 123 -6.62 -10.72 -0.09
CA TYR A 123 -5.55 -11.70 -0.14
C TYR A 123 -4.65 -11.64 1.10
N ALA A 124 -4.15 -10.46 1.45
CA ALA A 124 -3.28 -10.28 2.62
C ALA A 124 -3.96 -10.70 3.92
N LYS A 125 -5.26 -10.40 4.06
CA LYS A 125 -6.06 -10.76 5.23
C LYS A 125 -6.32 -12.25 5.34
N ALA A 126 -6.63 -12.90 4.22
CA ALA A 126 -6.95 -14.32 4.18
C ALA A 126 -5.71 -15.20 4.24
N ASN A 127 -4.58 -14.76 3.69
CA ASN A 127 -3.37 -15.57 3.58
C ASN A 127 -2.72 -15.86 4.94
N LYS A 128 -2.52 -17.15 5.23
CA LYS A 128 -1.89 -17.64 6.46
C LYS A 128 -0.68 -18.53 6.20
N GLY A 129 -0.32 -18.72 4.95
CA GLY A 129 0.71 -19.66 4.53
C GLY A 129 1.77 -19.02 3.64
N TYR A 130 2.07 -19.69 2.54
CA TYR A 130 3.05 -19.24 1.57
C TYR A 130 2.65 -17.93 0.89
N GLY A 131 3.60 -17.13 0.43
CA GLY A 131 3.35 -15.84 -0.20
C GLY A 131 3.35 -14.69 0.79
N LEU A 132 2.49 -13.69 0.61
CA LEU A 132 2.46 -12.50 1.46
C LEU A 132 1.98 -12.84 2.88
N CYS A 133 2.91 -12.82 3.80
CA CYS A 133 2.66 -12.97 5.23
C CYS A 133 2.61 -11.56 5.86
N ALA A 134 1.43 -10.97 5.91
CA ALA A 134 1.24 -9.63 6.43
C ALA A 134 0.13 -9.59 7.48
N GLU A 135 0.34 -8.83 8.53
CA GLU A 135 -0.76 -8.40 9.40
C GLU A 135 -1.49 -7.25 8.71
N VAL A 136 -2.80 -7.25 8.82
CA VAL A 136 -3.67 -6.22 8.25
C VAL A 136 -4.43 -5.48 9.35
N ASP A 137 -4.99 -4.33 9.04
CA ASP A 137 -5.73 -3.48 9.98
C ASP A 137 -4.88 -3.05 11.20
N ILE A 138 -3.56 -2.97 11.00
CA ILE A 138 -2.60 -2.54 12.03
C ILE A 138 -2.76 -1.03 12.29
N ASN A 139 -2.52 -0.65 13.52
CA ASN A 139 -2.41 0.76 13.89
C ASN A 139 -1.35 1.47 13.03
N PRO A 140 -1.72 2.52 12.27
CA PRO A 140 -0.79 3.22 11.38
C PRO A 140 0.45 3.78 12.09
N PHE A 141 0.38 4.07 13.39
CA PHE A 141 1.55 4.52 14.18
C PHE A 141 2.61 3.44 14.40
N TYR A 142 2.30 2.19 14.11
CA TYR A 142 3.28 1.09 14.13
C TYR A 142 3.81 0.74 12.73
N ALA A 143 3.35 1.44 11.70
CA ALA A 143 3.84 1.23 10.36
C ALA A 143 5.34 1.55 10.27
N GLU A 144 6.06 0.63 9.66
CA GLU A 144 7.48 0.75 9.42
C GLU A 144 7.75 1.00 7.92
N ALA A 145 8.92 1.57 7.64
CA ALA A 145 9.35 1.74 6.26
C ALA A 145 9.41 0.38 5.53
N GLY A 146 8.77 0.30 4.37
CA GLY A 146 8.55 -0.92 3.60
C GLY A 146 7.18 -1.55 3.78
N ASP A 147 6.34 -1.08 4.71
CA ASP A 147 4.94 -1.48 4.83
C ASP A 147 4.10 -0.87 3.70
N ILE A 148 2.94 -1.48 3.49
CA ILE A 148 1.97 -1.03 2.50
C ILE A 148 0.81 -0.36 3.22
N GLY A 149 0.54 0.90 2.86
CA GLY A 149 -0.65 1.61 3.28
C GLY A 149 -1.74 1.54 2.22
N GLN A 150 -2.99 1.39 2.65
CA GLN A 150 -4.14 1.52 1.76
C GLN A 150 -5.05 2.64 2.25
N VAL A 151 -5.41 3.52 1.34
CA VAL A 151 -6.22 4.70 1.61
C VAL A 151 -7.59 4.53 0.98
N GLY A 152 -8.64 4.87 1.73
CA GLY A 152 -10.01 4.76 1.28
C GLY A 152 -10.97 5.40 2.27
N TYR A 153 -12.26 5.36 1.94
CA TYR A 153 -13.34 5.90 2.74
C TYR A 153 -14.34 4.79 3.10
N ASN A 154 -14.78 4.73 4.35
CA ASN A 154 -15.75 3.74 4.84
C ASN A 154 -15.37 2.28 4.48
N ASN A 155 -14.14 1.87 4.74
CA ASN A 155 -13.58 0.55 4.40
C ASN A 155 -13.55 0.22 2.90
N ASN A 156 -13.75 1.20 2.05
CA ASN A 156 -13.60 1.05 0.60
C ASN A 156 -12.24 1.60 0.20
N TYR A 157 -11.22 0.75 0.20
CA TYR A 157 -9.85 1.13 -0.18
C TYR A 157 -9.78 1.37 -1.68
N ARG A 158 -9.26 2.53 -2.07
CA ARG A 158 -9.17 2.96 -3.47
C ARG A 158 -7.76 3.24 -3.95
N HIS A 159 -6.82 3.39 -3.02
CA HIS A 159 -5.44 3.69 -3.36
C HIS A 159 -4.47 2.94 -2.45
N THR A 160 -3.30 2.62 -3.01
CA THR A 160 -2.21 1.95 -2.30
C THR A 160 -0.95 2.80 -2.36
N VAL A 161 -0.29 2.93 -1.22
CA VAL A 161 0.96 3.66 -1.04
C VAL A 161 2.00 2.78 -0.37
N VAL A 162 3.26 3.09 -0.56
CA VAL A 162 4.37 2.44 0.15
C VAL A 162 4.83 3.36 1.26
N ILE A 163 4.83 2.90 2.50
CA ILE A 163 5.38 3.64 3.64
C ILE A 163 6.91 3.62 3.52
N ILE A 164 7.53 4.80 3.57
CA ILE A 164 8.97 4.92 3.44
C ILE A 164 9.63 5.53 4.68
N GLY A 165 8.85 5.98 5.63
CA GLY A 165 9.30 6.57 6.87
C GLY A 165 8.17 7.21 7.65
N ASN A 166 8.54 7.98 8.64
CA ASN A 166 7.60 8.75 9.46
C ASN A 166 8.17 10.14 9.81
N ILE A 167 7.27 11.04 10.15
CA ILE A 167 7.57 12.35 10.71
C ILE A 167 7.29 12.30 12.21
N LYS A 168 8.21 12.83 13.02
CA LYS A 168 8.08 12.87 14.48
C LYS A 168 8.10 14.31 14.97
N ASP A 169 7.39 14.55 16.06
CA ASP A 169 7.50 15.78 16.81
C ASP A 169 8.79 15.83 17.65
N ASN A 170 8.99 16.93 18.38
CA ASN A 170 10.16 17.15 19.24
C ASN A 170 10.24 16.14 20.41
N ASN A 171 9.18 15.43 20.72
CA ASN A 171 9.10 14.41 21.76
C ASN A 171 9.32 12.99 21.20
N GLY A 172 9.54 12.86 19.88
CA GLY A 172 9.73 11.58 19.20
C GLY A 172 8.43 10.87 18.87
N LYS A 173 7.26 11.49 19.09
CA LYS A 173 5.96 10.95 18.73
C LYS A 173 5.75 11.06 17.21
N ILE A 174 5.28 9.98 16.58
CA ILE A 174 4.93 9.98 15.16
C ILE A 174 3.71 10.87 14.96
N THR A 175 3.83 11.84 14.08
CA THR A 175 2.77 12.79 13.73
C THR A 175 2.27 12.61 12.30
N ASP A 176 3.05 11.96 11.45
CA ASP A 176 2.69 11.64 10.07
C ASP A 176 3.53 10.49 9.53
N LEU A 177 3.12 9.92 8.40
CA LEU A 177 3.87 8.93 7.65
C LEU A 177 4.38 9.55 6.35
N LEU A 178 5.58 9.13 5.94
CA LEU A 178 6.12 9.46 4.62
C LEU A 178 5.83 8.32 3.66
N ILE A 179 5.33 8.66 2.49
CA ILE A 179 4.90 7.70 1.47
C ILE A 179 5.56 7.91 0.12
N ASN A 180 5.63 6.82 -0.64
CA ASN A 180 5.81 6.84 -2.08
C ASN A 180 4.52 6.36 -2.77
N SER A 181 4.05 7.14 -3.75
CA SER A 181 2.89 6.81 -4.56
C SER A 181 3.21 6.90 -6.04
N ASN A 182 3.10 5.77 -6.73
CA ASN A 182 3.46 5.68 -8.14
C ASN A 182 2.40 6.31 -9.09
N SER A 183 1.12 6.33 -8.70
CA SER A 183 0.05 6.88 -9.55
C SER A 183 0.15 8.40 -9.75
N LEU A 184 0.58 9.13 -8.74
CA LEU A 184 0.77 10.59 -8.78
C LEU A 184 2.25 10.98 -8.80
N ASN A 185 3.16 10.01 -8.89
CA ASN A 185 4.61 10.24 -8.83
C ASN A 185 5.06 11.01 -7.57
N LEU A 186 4.44 10.71 -6.43
CA LEU A 186 4.79 11.32 -5.15
C LEU A 186 5.94 10.54 -4.52
N GLU A 187 7.03 11.23 -4.28
CA GLU A 187 8.20 10.68 -3.61
C GLU A 187 8.42 11.37 -2.27
N ASN A 188 8.57 10.58 -1.21
CA ASN A 188 8.83 11.09 0.14
C ASN A 188 7.79 12.13 0.59
N TYR A 189 6.52 11.85 0.34
CA TYR A 189 5.42 12.78 0.53
C TYR A 189 4.68 12.49 1.84
N PRO A 190 4.28 13.51 2.64
CA PRO A 190 3.48 13.29 3.84
C PRO A 190 2.13 12.65 3.50
N LEU A 191 1.75 11.58 4.22
CA LEU A 191 0.46 10.93 4.01
C LEU A 191 -0.70 11.88 4.27
N SER A 192 -0.59 12.74 5.28
CA SER A 192 -1.56 13.79 5.55
C SER A 192 -1.79 14.71 4.35
N GLY A 193 -0.76 15.05 3.59
CA GLY A 193 -0.89 15.84 2.37
C GLY A 193 -1.45 15.07 1.17
N TYR A 194 -1.47 13.74 1.24
CA TYR A 194 -2.02 12.89 0.19
C TYR A 194 -3.53 12.67 0.31
N VAL A 195 -4.03 12.55 1.53
CA VAL A 195 -5.46 12.31 1.81
C VAL A 195 -6.30 13.59 1.80
N TYR A 196 -5.73 14.66 1.29
CA TYR A 196 -6.36 15.99 1.15
C TYR A 196 -6.63 16.37 -0.29
#